data_15b0b109338ae26bf026172238fdae9f
#
_entry.id   15b0b109338ae26bf026172238fdae9f
#
_cell.length_a   1.000
_cell.length_b   1.000
_cell.length_c   1.000
_cell.angle_alpha   90.00
_cell.angle_beta   90.00
_cell.angle_gamma   90.00
#
_symmetry.space_group_name_H-M   'P 1'
#
loop_
_entity.id
_entity.type
_entity.pdbx_description
1 polymer ?
#
loop_
_entity_poly.entity_id
_entity_poly.type
_entity_poly.pdbx_seq_one_letter_code
_entity_poly.pdbx_strand_id
1 'polypeptide(L)'
;MITRRALLGFIAVSSISPVFAADHPSIAFMRRFGKDMLAAHRLGTVGKFAGVIEAYADVAGISNYSLGQYKPNLRANQRSRYYQGVVTFMSRYFAEQSREYRVAKYEIGEASVDANKDVIVASKIYLLSGQTYNVRWKLTWRNGTYKIADAKVMGFSLTYLQRGLFTSYISKRKGDVSQLVAALTR
;
A
#
# COMPACT_ATOMS: atom_id res chain seq x y z
N MET A 1 -15.84 -45.46 -67.75
CA MET A 1 -14.65 -45.32 -66.83
C MET A 1 -14.77 -44.01 -66.16
N ILE A 2 -15.14 -44.05 -64.87
CA ILE A 2 -15.35 -42.86 -64.04
C ILE A 2 -14.26 -42.83 -62.96
N THR A 3 -13.33 -41.89 -63.07
CA THR A 3 -12.26 -41.67 -62.08
C THR A 3 -12.76 -40.77 -60.96
N ARG A 4 -12.87 -41.33 -59.71
CA ARG A 4 -13.15 -40.62 -58.48
C ARG A 4 -11.89 -39.93 -58.03
N ARG A 5 -11.86 -38.61 -58.03
CA ARG A 5 -10.85 -37.79 -57.31
C ARG A 5 -11.31 -37.58 -55.88
N ALA A 6 -10.60 -38.19 -54.92
CA ALA A 6 -10.78 -37.94 -53.48
C ALA A 6 -10.09 -36.62 -53.12
N LEU A 7 -10.86 -35.62 -52.68
CA LEU A 7 -10.36 -34.38 -52.04
C LEU A 7 -10.07 -34.66 -50.58
N LEU A 8 -8.81 -34.74 -50.19
CA LEU A 8 -8.39 -34.74 -48.79
C LEU A 8 -8.37 -33.31 -48.30
N GLY A 9 -9.40 -32.92 -47.52
CA GLY A 9 -9.43 -31.66 -46.80
C GLY A 9 -8.52 -31.71 -45.57
N PHE A 10 -7.45 -30.91 -45.59
CA PHE A 10 -6.59 -30.68 -44.44
C PHE A 10 -7.32 -29.74 -43.48
N ILE A 11 -7.82 -30.25 -42.35
CA ILE A 11 -8.32 -29.43 -41.25
C ILE A 11 -7.11 -28.98 -40.42
N ALA A 12 -6.67 -27.74 -40.61
CA ALA A 12 -5.69 -27.10 -39.72
C ALA A 12 -6.34 -26.81 -38.40
N VAL A 13 -6.06 -27.62 -37.37
CA VAL A 13 -6.44 -27.35 -35.99
C VAL A 13 -5.51 -26.27 -35.48
N SER A 14 -5.98 -25.02 -35.48
CA SER A 14 -5.29 -23.91 -34.83
C SER A 14 -5.40 -24.10 -33.31
N SER A 15 -4.33 -24.56 -32.70
CA SER A 15 -4.19 -24.59 -31.24
C SER A 15 -4.13 -23.16 -30.72
N ILE A 16 -5.25 -22.67 -30.14
CA ILE A 16 -5.30 -21.43 -29.41
C ILE A 16 -4.62 -21.71 -28.07
N SER A 17 -3.34 -21.35 -27.95
CA SER A 17 -2.66 -21.33 -26.67
C SER A 17 -3.31 -20.25 -25.79
N PRO A 18 -3.72 -20.55 -24.55
CA PRO A 18 -4.23 -19.54 -23.66
C PRO A 18 -3.12 -18.51 -23.41
N VAL A 19 -3.32 -17.30 -23.88
CA VAL A 19 -2.48 -16.16 -23.51
C VAL A 19 -2.81 -15.87 -22.05
N PHE A 20 -1.99 -16.33 -21.12
CA PHE A 20 -2.04 -15.88 -19.75
C PHE A 20 -1.73 -14.38 -19.78
N ALA A 21 -2.72 -13.56 -19.48
CA ALA A 21 -2.49 -12.13 -19.27
C ALA A 21 -1.44 -11.98 -18.17
N ALA A 22 -0.30 -11.38 -18.51
CA ALA A 22 0.75 -11.15 -17.52
C ALA A 22 0.18 -10.29 -16.40
N ASP A 23 0.42 -10.70 -15.15
CA ASP A 23 0.02 -9.93 -13.98
C ASP A 23 0.51 -8.48 -14.12
N HIS A 24 -0.35 -7.51 -13.78
CA HIS A 24 0.05 -6.10 -13.78
C HIS A 24 1.31 -5.92 -12.90
N PRO A 25 2.33 -5.11 -13.32
CA PRO A 25 3.61 -4.99 -12.58
C PRO A 25 3.46 -4.64 -11.11
N SER A 26 2.36 -3.96 -10.73
CA SER A 26 2.02 -3.66 -9.33
C SER A 26 1.79 -4.92 -8.49
N ILE A 27 1.37 -6.03 -9.07
CA ILE A 27 1.15 -7.30 -8.35
C ILE A 27 2.48 -7.84 -7.83
N ALA A 28 3.54 -7.84 -8.65
CA ALA A 28 4.87 -8.26 -8.23
C ALA A 28 5.43 -7.37 -7.11
N PHE A 29 5.18 -6.05 -7.18
CA PHE A 29 5.51 -5.10 -6.11
C PHE A 29 4.75 -5.46 -4.82
N MET A 30 3.44 -5.67 -4.89
CA MET A 30 2.62 -5.99 -3.72
C MET A 30 2.95 -7.35 -3.10
N ARG A 31 3.36 -8.35 -3.90
CA ARG A 31 3.85 -9.63 -3.37
C ARG A 31 5.11 -9.46 -2.53
N ARG A 32 6.08 -8.65 -2.97
CA ARG A 32 7.28 -8.32 -2.18
C ARG A 32 6.92 -7.58 -0.90
N PHE A 33 6.12 -6.52 -1.01
CA PHE A 33 5.61 -5.77 0.13
C PHE A 33 4.90 -6.68 1.15
N GLY A 34 3.97 -7.52 0.70
CA GLY A 34 3.22 -8.42 1.57
C GLY A 34 4.11 -9.40 2.32
N LYS A 35 5.14 -9.97 1.64
CA LYS A 35 6.15 -10.84 2.26
C LYS A 35 6.90 -10.12 3.38
N ASP A 36 7.41 -8.91 3.10
CA ASP A 36 8.22 -8.15 4.05
C ASP A 36 7.37 -7.60 5.20
N MET A 37 6.12 -7.16 4.89
CA MET A 37 5.17 -6.73 5.91
C MET A 37 4.77 -7.88 6.84
N LEU A 38 4.53 -9.09 6.32
CA LEU A 38 4.22 -10.25 7.15
C LEU A 38 5.43 -10.65 8.02
N ALA A 39 6.64 -10.55 7.50
CA ALA A 39 7.86 -10.80 8.27
C ALA A 39 8.02 -9.77 9.41
N ALA A 40 7.81 -8.48 9.14
CA ALA A 40 7.82 -7.42 10.16
C ALA A 40 6.73 -7.64 11.22
N HIS A 41 5.53 -8.04 10.76
CA HIS A 41 4.38 -8.33 11.64
C HIS A 41 4.68 -9.48 12.61
N ARG A 42 5.33 -10.56 12.15
CA ARG A 42 5.69 -11.69 13.02
C ARG A 42 6.72 -11.31 14.08
N LEU A 43 7.62 -10.36 13.77
CA LEU A 43 8.61 -9.85 14.72
C LEU A 43 8.02 -8.78 15.66
N GLY A 44 7.00 -8.06 15.24
CA GLY A 44 6.24 -7.09 16.03
C GLY A 44 7.06 -5.89 16.53
N THR A 45 8.20 -5.57 15.91
CA THR A 45 9.09 -4.50 16.36
C THR A 45 8.96 -3.24 15.52
N VAL A 46 9.04 -2.08 16.18
CA VAL A 46 8.98 -0.76 15.52
C VAL A 46 10.00 -0.64 14.39
N GLY A 47 11.25 -1.06 14.62
CA GLY A 47 12.33 -0.98 13.62
C GLY A 47 12.06 -1.82 12.37
N LYS A 48 11.42 -2.98 12.48
CA LYS A 48 11.07 -3.80 11.33
C LYS A 48 9.96 -3.16 10.48
N PHE A 49 8.95 -2.61 11.14
CA PHE A 49 7.90 -1.85 10.42
C PHE A 49 8.47 -0.57 9.80
N ALA A 50 9.39 0.14 10.47
CA ALA A 50 10.03 1.32 9.89
C ALA A 50 10.75 0.99 8.57
N GLY A 51 11.55 -0.07 8.53
CA GLY A 51 12.22 -0.51 7.31
C GLY A 51 11.25 -0.83 6.16
N VAL A 52 10.11 -1.48 6.46
CA VAL A 52 9.10 -1.76 5.43
C VAL A 52 8.41 -0.47 4.96
N ILE A 53 8.06 0.43 5.87
CA ILE A 53 7.43 1.71 5.52
C ILE A 53 8.36 2.54 4.63
N GLU A 54 9.62 2.69 4.99
CA GLU A 54 10.62 3.42 4.20
C GLU A 54 10.84 2.82 2.81
N ALA A 55 10.88 1.48 2.73
CA ALA A 55 11.07 0.79 1.46
C ALA A 55 9.87 0.92 0.51
N TYR A 56 8.64 0.85 1.04
CA TYR A 56 7.45 0.65 0.20
C TYR A 56 6.48 1.83 0.18
N ALA A 57 6.41 2.68 1.22
CA ALA A 57 5.46 3.78 1.27
C ALA A 57 5.95 5.05 0.55
N ASP A 58 5.03 5.85 0.02
CA ASP A 58 5.27 7.24 -0.38
C ASP A 58 5.27 8.13 0.88
N VAL A 59 6.34 8.00 1.68
CA VAL A 59 6.46 8.71 2.97
C VAL A 59 6.24 10.20 2.80
N ALA A 60 6.84 10.82 1.77
CA ALA A 60 6.70 12.25 1.52
C ALA A 60 5.26 12.64 1.16
N GLY A 61 4.61 11.86 0.29
CA GLY A 61 3.22 12.07 -0.10
C GLY A 61 2.26 11.94 1.09
N ILE A 62 2.38 10.84 1.84
CA ILE A 62 1.58 10.57 3.05
C ILE A 62 1.76 11.69 4.09
N SER A 63 3.02 12.06 4.37
CA SER A 63 3.34 13.10 5.34
C SER A 63 2.75 14.46 4.97
N ASN A 64 2.93 14.86 3.70
CA ASN A 64 2.38 16.12 3.21
C ASN A 64 0.84 16.14 3.21
N TYR A 65 0.21 15.03 2.85
CA TYR A 65 -1.24 14.89 2.91
C TYR A 65 -1.77 15.00 4.35
N SER A 66 -1.05 14.41 5.31
CA SER A 66 -1.44 14.37 6.72
C SER A 66 -1.43 15.74 7.42
N LEU A 67 -0.68 16.71 6.90
CA LEU A 67 -0.71 18.09 7.41
C LEU A 67 -1.98 18.87 7.01
N GLY A 68 -2.67 18.43 5.96
CA GLY A 68 -3.86 19.12 5.48
C GLY A 68 -3.60 20.59 5.17
N GLN A 69 -4.44 21.46 5.71
CA GLN A 69 -4.33 22.92 5.56
C GLN A 69 -3.07 23.52 6.20
N TYR A 70 -2.43 22.80 7.13
CA TYR A 70 -1.20 23.26 7.81
C TYR A 70 0.08 22.93 7.06
N LYS A 71 0.02 22.30 5.88
CA LYS A 71 1.19 21.98 5.07
C LYS A 71 2.09 23.20 4.79
N PRO A 72 1.56 24.42 4.49
CA PRO A 72 2.39 25.60 4.29
C PRO A 72 3.20 26.02 5.52
N ASN A 73 2.76 25.64 6.73
CA ASN A 73 3.43 26.00 7.99
C ASN A 73 4.64 25.10 8.31
N LEU A 74 4.87 24.03 7.55
CA LEU A 74 6.04 23.16 7.73
C LEU A 74 7.29 23.85 7.13
N ARG A 75 8.21 24.26 7.98
CA ARG A 75 9.48 24.90 7.57
C ARG A 75 10.38 23.89 6.84
N ALA A 76 11.14 24.38 5.87
CA ALA A 76 12.04 23.54 5.06
C ALA A 76 13.03 22.73 5.92
N ASN A 77 13.61 23.35 6.95
CA ASN A 77 14.57 22.71 7.86
C ASN A 77 13.93 21.66 8.82
N GLN A 78 12.61 21.63 8.94
CA GLN A 78 11.90 20.65 9.76
C GLN A 78 11.42 19.43 8.93
N ARG A 79 11.47 19.52 7.60
CA ARG A 79 10.82 18.55 6.71
C ARG A 79 11.37 17.13 6.89
N SER A 80 12.68 16.97 6.93
CA SER A 80 13.31 15.66 7.12
C SER A 80 12.91 15.05 8.46
N ARG A 81 12.99 15.83 9.54
CA ARG A 81 12.61 15.40 10.89
C ARG A 81 11.12 15.03 10.98
N TYR A 82 10.27 15.79 10.29
CA TYR A 82 8.84 15.49 10.22
C TYR A 82 8.58 14.16 9.52
N TYR A 83 9.20 13.90 8.37
CA TYR A 83 9.02 12.64 7.63
C TYR A 83 9.49 11.43 8.44
N GLN A 84 10.62 11.53 9.09
CA GLN A 84 11.12 10.51 10.03
C GLN A 84 10.12 10.28 11.18
N GLY A 85 9.59 11.35 11.75
CA GLY A 85 8.57 11.27 12.80
C GLY A 85 7.29 10.58 12.34
N VAL A 86 6.87 10.80 11.08
CA VAL A 86 5.72 10.10 10.48
C VAL A 86 6.01 8.60 10.32
N VAL A 87 7.21 8.23 9.86
CA VAL A 87 7.63 6.82 9.79
C VAL A 87 7.57 6.19 11.18
N THR A 88 8.12 6.85 12.20
CA THR A 88 8.09 6.38 13.58
C THR A 88 6.67 6.20 14.09
N PHE A 89 5.79 7.16 13.85
CA PHE A 89 4.38 7.10 14.24
C PHE A 89 3.67 5.89 13.62
N MET A 90 3.78 5.73 12.30
CA MET A 90 3.18 4.59 11.60
C MET A 90 3.76 3.26 12.08
N SER A 91 5.06 3.20 12.30
CA SER A 91 5.74 1.98 12.75
C SER A 91 5.32 1.55 14.16
N ARG A 92 5.16 2.50 15.08
CA ARG A 92 4.63 2.24 16.43
C ARG A 92 3.20 1.71 16.35
N TYR A 93 2.36 2.38 15.56
CA TYR A 93 0.98 1.93 15.35
C TYR A 93 0.92 0.50 14.84
N PHE A 94 1.68 0.15 13.79
CA PHE A 94 1.69 -1.22 13.27
C PHE A 94 2.28 -2.23 14.26
N ALA A 95 3.29 -1.86 15.02
CA ALA A 95 3.86 -2.73 16.05
C ALA A 95 2.87 -3.04 17.18
N GLU A 96 2.08 -2.05 17.60
CA GLU A 96 0.99 -2.22 18.57
C GLU A 96 -0.11 -3.12 18.01
N GLN A 97 -0.60 -2.79 16.80
CA GLN A 97 -1.67 -3.56 16.14
C GLN A 97 -1.26 -5.00 15.85
N SER A 98 0.02 -5.27 15.58
CA SER A 98 0.50 -6.63 15.30
C SER A 98 0.34 -7.61 16.45
N ARG A 99 0.26 -7.11 17.67
CA ARG A 99 0.02 -7.93 18.87
C ARG A 99 -1.43 -8.37 19.02
N GLU A 100 -2.35 -7.50 18.61
CA GLU A 100 -3.80 -7.71 18.69
C GLU A 100 -4.32 -8.46 17.46
N TYR A 101 -3.93 -8.02 16.27
CA TYR A 101 -4.42 -8.56 15.00
C TYR A 101 -3.39 -9.50 14.37
N ARG A 102 -3.25 -10.71 14.91
CA ARG A 102 -2.26 -11.69 14.46
C ARG A 102 -2.61 -12.25 13.08
N VAL A 103 -1.82 -11.88 12.08
CA VAL A 103 -2.02 -12.30 10.68
C VAL A 103 -1.52 -13.73 10.48
N ALA A 104 -2.40 -14.61 9.98
CA ALA A 104 -2.08 -15.98 9.58
C ALA A 104 -1.50 -16.00 8.16
N LYS A 105 -2.22 -15.40 7.20
CA LYS A 105 -1.83 -15.30 5.79
C LYS A 105 -2.47 -14.08 5.14
N TYR A 106 -2.01 -13.77 3.92
CA TYR A 106 -2.64 -12.79 3.05
C TYR A 106 -2.72 -13.32 1.62
N GLU A 107 -3.65 -12.78 0.85
CA GLU A 107 -3.81 -13.05 -0.57
C GLU A 107 -3.82 -11.71 -1.32
N ILE A 108 -3.04 -11.63 -2.39
CA ILE A 108 -3.05 -10.47 -3.29
C ILE A 108 -4.03 -10.76 -4.40
N GLY A 109 -5.01 -9.89 -4.56
CA GLY A 109 -6.00 -9.95 -5.63
C GLY A 109 -5.56 -9.15 -6.86
N GLU A 110 -6.56 -8.73 -7.61
CA GLU A 110 -6.35 -8.03 -8.88
C GLU A 110 -5.92 -6.57 -8.69
N ALA A 111 -5.21 -6.07 -9.70
CA ALA A 111 -4.93 -4.65 -9.88
C ALA A 111 -5.98 -4.01 -10.77
N SER A 112 -6.42 -2.81 -10.41
CA SER A 112 -7.29 -1.95 -11.22
C SER A 112 -6.76 -0.53 -11.25
N VAL A 113 -7.17 0.24 -12.26
CA VAL A 113 -6.85 1.67 -12.35
C VAL A 113 -8.13 2.44 -12.08
N ASP A 114 -8.09 3.37 -11.14
CA ASP A 114 -9.25 4.19 -10.80
C ASP A 114 -9.41 5.40 -11.73
N ALA A 115 -10.48 6.17 -11.54
CA ALA A 115 -10.77 7.37 -12.35
C ALA A 115 -9.66 8.44 -12.30
N ASN A 116 -8.84 8.45 -11.26
CA ASN A 116 -7.71 9.36 -11.09
C ASN A 116 -6.40 8.80 -11.67
N LYS A 117 -6.45 7.68 -12.38
CA LYS A 117 -5.30 6.92 -12.90
C LYS A 117 -4.36 6.37 -11.81
N ASP A 118 -4.85 6.26 -10.58
CA ASP A 118 -4.13 5.59 -9.50
C ASP A 118 -4.31 4.08 -9.62
N VAL A 119 -3.25 3.33 -9.37
CA VAL A 119 -3.31 1.87 -9.34
C VAL A 119 -3.82 1.41 -7.99
N ILE A 120 -4.90 0.64 -8.00
CA ILE A 120 -5.49 0.06 -6.78
C ILE A 120 -5.28 -1.45 -6.83
N VAL A 121 -4.66 -2.01 -5.81
CA VAL A 121 -4.52 -3.46 -5.65
C VAL A 121 -5.35 -3.90 -4.46
N ALA A 122 -6.20 -4.91 -4.67
CA ALA A 122 -6.96 -5.54 -3.59
C ALA A 122 -6.10 -6.60 -2.88
N SER A 123 -6.35 -6.79 -1.60
CA SER A 123 -5.82 -7.93 -0.85
C SER A 123 -6.81 -8.39 0.22
N LYS A 124 -6.70 -9.65 0.60
CA LYS A 124 -7.44 -10.25 1.71
C LYS A 124 -6.46 -10.71 2.77
N ILE A 125 -6.67 -10.25 4.00
CA ILE A 125 -5.84 -10.58 5.16
C ILE A 125 -6.65 -11.51 6.05
N TYR A 126 -6.05 -12.63 6.46
CA TYR A 126 -6.66 -13.63 7.32
C TYR A 126 -5.95 -13.60 8.68
N LEU A 127 -6.71 -13.44 9.74
CA LEU A 127 -6.20 -13.46 11.10
C LEU A 127 -6.22 -14.86 11.69
N LEU A 128 -5.39 -15.11 12.68
CA LEU A 128 -5.42 -16.35 13.47
C LEU A 128 -6.72 -16.53 14.24
N SER A 129 -7.46 -15.45 14.52
CA SER A 129 -8.79 -15.47 15.12
C SER A 129 -9.89 -15.99 14.17
N GLY A 130 -9.58 -16.25 12.89
CA GLY A 130 -10.56 -16.59 11.87
C GLY A 130 -11.20 -15.39 11.16
N GLN A 131 -11.03 -14.18 11.68
CA GLN A 131 -11.51 -12.96 11.04
C GLN A 131 -10.74 -12.68 9.75
N THR A 132 -11.38 -11.97 8.80
CA THR A 132 -10.76 -11.56 7.54
C THR A 132 -11.02 -10.08 7.27
N TYR A 133 -10.02 -9.41 6.69
CA TYR A 133 -10.10 -8.02 6.28
C TYR A 133 -9.79 -7.88 4.80
N ASN A 134 -10.64 -7.11 4.09
CA ASN A 134 -10.33 -6.66 2.74
C ASN A 134 -9.59 -5.35 2.83
N VAL A 135 -8.46 -5.26 2.13
CA VAL A 135 -7.64 -4.05 2.05
C VAL A 135 -7.49 -3.65 0.59
N ARG A 136 -7.68 -2.38 0.31
CA ARG A 136 -7.41 -1.76 -0.98
C ARG A 136 -6.20 -0.85 -0.85
N TRP A 137 -5.13 -1.18 -1.56
CA TRP A 137 -3.88 -0.44 -1.56
C TRP A 137 -3.87 0.52 -2.73
N LYS A 138 -3.74 1.81 -2.45
CA LYS A 138 -3.52 2.84 -3.46
C LYS A 138 -2.03 2.97 -3.72
N LEU A 139 -1.62 2.75 -4.96
CA LEU A 139 -0.24 2.84 -5.39
C LEU A 139 -0.05 4.09 -6.26
N THR A 140 1.08 4.75 -6.08
CA THR A 140 1.56 5.84 -6.92
C THR A 140 2.89 5.46 -7.55
N TRP A 141 3.19 6.00 -8.73
CA TRP A 141 4.49 5.82 -9.38
C TRP A 141 5.44 6.93 -8.95
N ARG A 142 6.59 6.57 -8.38
CA ARG A 142 7.62 7.52 -7.90
C ARG A 142 9.01 6.98 -8.24
N ASN A 143 9.83 7.81 -8.89
CA ASN A 143 11.25 7.49 -9.15
C ASN A 143 11.47 6.10 -9.75
N GLY A 144 10.66 5.72 -10.75
CA GLY A 144 10.80 4.45 -11.45
C GLY A 144 10.26 3.21 -10.71
N THR A 145 9.50 3.40 -9.62
CA THR A 145 8.88 2.29 -8.88
C THR A 145 7.50 2.65 -8.33
N TYR A 146 6.71 1.64 -7.98
CA TYR A 146 5.49 1.84 -7.21
C TYR A 146 5.83 2.20 -5.76
N LYS A 147 4.98 3.03 -5.15
CA LYS A 147 4.96 3.32 -3.71
C LYS A 147 3.53 3.29 -3.22
N ILE A 148 3.33 2.85 -1.98
CA ILE A 148 2.02 2.83 -1.33
C ILE A 148 1.70 4.25 -0.85
N ALA A 149 0.62 4.83 -1.39
CA ALA A 149 0.14 6.16 -1.01
C ALA A 149 -0.98 6.12 0.02
N ASP A 150 -1.76 5.03 0.06
CA ASP A 150 -2.82 4.81 1.05
C ASP A 150 -3.17 3.33 1.18
N ALA A 151 -3.76 2.97 2.29
CA ALA A 151 -4.42 1.69 2.51
C ALA A 151 -5.83 1.93 3.05
N LYS A 152 -6.85 1.36 2.38
CA LYS A 152 -8.22 1.37 2.88
C LYS A 152 -8.55 0.00 3.47
N VAL A 153 -8.78 -0.03 4.78
CA VAL A 153 -9.19 -1.22 5.52
C VAL A 153 -10.67 -1.08 5.84
N MET A 154 -11.50 -2.03 5.41
CA MET A 154 -12.95 -1.97 5.57
C MET A 154 -13.58 -0.64 5.08
N GLY A 155 -13.00 -0.03 4.03
CA GLY A 155 -13.46 1.25 3.48
C GLY A 155 -12.84 2.51 4.10
N PHE A 156 -12.17 2.40 5.24
CA PHE A 156 -11.53 3.53 5.93
C PHE A 156 -10.08 3.73 5.45
N SER A 157 -9.78 4.92 4.93
CA SER A 157 -8.42 5.31 4.52
C SER A 157 -7.55 5.60 5.74
N LEU A 158 -6.42 4.90 5.85
CA LEU A 158 -5.48 5.11 6.96
C LEU A 158 -4.81 6.48 6.89
N THR A 159 -4.48 6.96 5.68
CA THR A 159 -3.88 8.29 5.53
C THR A 159 -4.87 9.41 5.86
N TYR A 160 -6.16 9.21 5.57
CA TYR A 160 -7.21 10.16 5.96
C TYR A 160 -7.40 10.22 7.48
N LEU A 161 -7.40 9.07 8.15
CA LEU A 161 -7.47 9.01 9.62
C LEU A 161 -6.25 9.69 10.25
N GLN A 162 -5.05 9.41 9.75
CA GLN A 162 -3.82 10.07 10.19
C GLN A 162 -3.89 11.58 10.01
N ARG A 163 -4.41 12.07 8.86
CA ARG A 163 -4.63 13.50 8.63
C ARG A 163 -5.55 14.10 9.68
N GLY A 164 -6.66 13.43 10.01
CA GLY A 164 -7.58 13.87 11.06
C GLY A 164 -6.89 14.03 12.42
N LEU A 165 -6.07 13.03 12.80
CA LEU A 165 -5.30 13.08 14.04
C LEU A 165 -4.30 14.24 14.06
N PHE A 166 -3.52 14.41 12.98
CA PHE A 166 -2.47 15.43 12.93
C PHE A 166 -3.05 16.84 12.86
N THR A 167 -4.07 17.06 12.03
CA THR A 167 -4.71 18.39 11.92
C THR A 167 -5.41 18.78 13.23
N SER A 168 -6.06 17.83 13.91
CA SER A 168 -6.64 18.07 15.24
C SER A 168 -5.55 18.42 16.28
N TYR A 169 -4.42 17.70 16.27
CA TYR A 169 -3.29 18.00 17.16
C TYR A 169 -2.73 19.39 16.94
N ILE A 170 -2.54 19.80 15.68
CA ILE A 170 -2.00 21.11 15.28
C ILE A 170 -3.01 22.22 15.64
N SER A 171 -4.31 22.02 15.36
CA SER A 171 -5.37 22.98 15.67
C SER A 171 -5.39 23.33 17.15
N LYS A 172 -5.33 22.34 18.04
CA LYS A 172 -5.27 22.53 19.49
C LYS A 172 -4.01 23.29 19.97
N ARG A 173 -3.05 23.51 19.07
CA ARG A 173 -1.78 24.23 19.32
C ARG A 173 -1.63 25.47 18.46
N LYS A 174 -2.75 26.15 18.18
CA LYS A 174 -2.80 27.41 17.43
C LYS A 174 -2.16 27.33 16.02
N GLY A 175 -2.20 26.16 15.40
CA GLY A 175 -1.63 25.94 14.06
C GLY A 175 -0.12 25.71 14.03
N ASP A 176 0.54 25.54 15.16
CA ASP A 176 1.99 25.33 15.26
C ASP A 176 2.39 23.89 14.89
N VAL A 177 2.84 23.71 13.66
CA VAL A 177 3.33 22.43 13.12
C VAL A 177 4.60 21.96 13.85
N SER A 178 5.41 22.87 14.40
CA SER A 178 6.65 22.51 15.12
C SER A 178 6.36 21.62 16.32
N GLN A 179 5.23 21.83 16.97
CA GLN A 179 4.77 21.01 18.10
C GLN A 179 4.44 19.57 17.67
N LEU A 180 3.83 19.39 16.50
CA LEU A 180 3.61 18.05 15.96
C LEU A 180 4.96 17.37 15.65
N VAL A 181 5.88 18.07 14.98
CA VAL A 181 7.23 17.55 14.69
C VAL A 181 7.93 17.08 15.95
N ALA A 182 7.89 17.88 17.01
CA ALA A 182 8.47 17.53 18.31
C ALA A 182 7.79 16.32 18.96
N ALA A 183 6.45 16.20 18.85
CA ALA A 183 5.71 15.08 19.40
C ALA A 183 5.99 13.75 18.69
N LEU A 184 6.14 13.77 17.36
CA LEU A 184 6.39 12.58 16.55
C LEU A 184 7.82 12.02 16.72
N THR A 185 8.76 12.82 17.25
CA THR A 185 10.19 12.45 17.41
C THR A 185 10.60 12.17 18.85
N ARG A 186 9.64 12.05 19.78
CA ARG A 186 9.81 11.57 21.16
C ARG A 186 9.61 10.03 21.23
#